data_77910ce5e8217282586b24a555360fb5
#
_entry.id   77910ce5e8217282586b24a555360fb5
#
_cell.length_a   1.000
_cell.length_b   1.000
_cell.length_c   1.000
_cell.angle_alpha   90.00
_cell.angle_beta   90.00
_cell.angle_gamma   90.00
#
_symmetry.space_group_name_H-M   'P 1'
#
loop_
_entity.id
_entity.type
_entity.pdbx_description
1 polymer ?
#
loop_
_entity_poly.entity_id
_entity_poly.type
_entity_poly.pdbx_seq_one_letter_code
_entity_poly.pdbx_strand_id
1 'polypeptide(L)' 'MEEKILNLLSSEYPEIDFASSDALVDDGILDSLTITGIIALLTMEFGITIPYEEIIEDNFNSVGAMAVLVERLSKEK' A
#
# COMPACT_ATOMS: atom_id res chain seq x y z
N MET A 1 4.80 4.31 -11.09
CA MET A 1 4.44 3.31 -10.07
C MET A 1 3.47 3.88 -9.03
N GLU A 2 3.79 5.00 -8.42
CA GLU A 2 2.96 5.60 -7.39
C GLU A 2 1.54 5.92 -7.87
N GLU A 3 1.42 6.49 -9.06
CA GLU A 3 0.13 6.83 -9.64
C GLU A 3 -0.73 5.59 -9.88
N LYS A 4 -0.11 4.51 -10.33
CA LYS A 4 -0.81 3.26 -10.56
C LYS A 4 -1.38 2.69 -9.25
N ILE A 5 -0.59 2.75 -8.18
CA ILE A 5 -1.05 2.29 -6.86
C ILE A 5 -2.18 3.19 -6.36
N LEU A 6 -2.03 4.50 -6.48
CA LEU A 6 -3.06 5.44 -6.08
C LEU A 6 -4.39 5.14 -6.78
N ASN A 7 -4.35 4.92 -8.08
CA ASN A 7 -5.54 4.63 -8.87
C ASN A 7 -6.17 3.29 -8.45
N LEU A 8 -5.35 2.28 -8.23
CA LEU A 8 -5.82 0.96 -7.79
C LEU A 8 -6.53 1.05 -6.44
N LEU A 9 -5.90 1.69 -5.47
CA LEU A 9 -6.46 1.79 -4.13
C LEU A 9 -7.70 2.69 -4.09
N SER A 10 -7.68 3.78 -4.85
CA SER A 10 -8.83 4.69 -4.90
C SER A 10 -10.05 4.02 -5.54
N SER A 11 -9.82 3.11 -6.48
CA SER A 11 -10.89 2.35 -7.11
C SER A 11 -11.53 1.36 -6.14
N GLU A 12 -10.72 0.71 -5.31
CA GLU A 12 -11.20 -0.29 -4.33
C GLU A 12 -11.76 0.35 -3.06
N TYR A 13 -11.20 1.47 -2.65
CA TYR A 13 -11.59 2.18 -1.42
C TYR A 13 -11.90 3.64 -1.74
N PRO A 14 -12.99 3.92 -2.47
CA PRO A 14 -13.29 5.28 -2.92
C PRO A 14 -13.56 6.27 -1.78
N GLU A 15 -13.88 5.76 -0.59
CA GLU A 15 -14.13 6.60 0.59
C GLU A 15 -12.84 7.10 1.25
N ILE A 16 -11.68 6.55 0.88
CA ILE A 16 -10.40 6.93 1.47
C ILE A 16 -9.64 7.84 0.51
N ASP A 17 -9.19 8.99 1.03
CA ASP A 17 -8.35 9.89 0.25
C ASP A 17 -6.88 9.57 0.52
N PHE A 18 -6.34 8.67 -0.29
CA PHE A 18 -4.96 8.19 -0.11
C PHE A 18 -3.91 9.26 -0.40
N ALA A 19 -4.28 10.31 -1.11
CA ALA A 19 -3.33 11.37 -1.46
C ALA A 19 -3.24 12.47 -0.39
N SER A 20 -4.15 12.47 0.59
CA SER A 20 -4.26 13.57 1.54
C SER A 20 -3.29 13.50 2.71
N SER A 21 -2.62 12.36 2.92
CA SER A 21 -1.80 12.17 4.12
C SER A 21 -0.60 11.27 3.81
N ASP A 22 0.52 11.57 4.48
CA ASP A 22 1.70 10.72 4.49
C ASP A 22 1.77 9.88 5.76
N ALA A 23 0.71 9.90 6.56
CA ALA A 23 0.62 9.16 7.82
C ALA A 23 -0.67 8.36 7.87
N LEU A 24 -1.00 7.65 6.79
CA LEU A 24 -2.26 6.93 6.65
C LEU A 24 -2.50 5.93 7.79
N VAL A 25 -1.46 5.22 8.19
CA VAL A 25 -1.56 4.27 9.30
C VAL A 25 -1.54 4.99 10.63
N ASP A 26 -0.58 5.90 10.81
CA ASP A 26 -0.39 6.62 12.06
C ASP A 26 -1.60 7.48 12.42
N ASP A 27 -2.27 8.05 11.41
CA ASP A 27 -3.46 8.87 11.62
C ASP A 27 -4.73 8.04 11.76
N GLY A 28 -4.63 6.73 11.66
CA GLY A 28 -5.77 5.84 11.81
C GLY A 28 -6.71 5.80 10.60
N ILE A 29 -6.26 6.30 9.46
CA ILE A 29 -7.05 6.27 8.22
C ILE A 29 -7.14 4.83 7.71
N LEU A 30 -6.05 4.07 7.82
CA LEU A 30 -6.00 2.66 7.46
C LEU A 30 -6.03 1.82 8.73
N ASP A 31 -7.01 0.93 8.84
CA ASP A 31 -7.04 -0.04 9.93
C ASP A 31 -6.44 -1.38 9.46
N SER A 32 -6.39 -2.36 10.36
CA SER A 32 -5.77 -3.66 10.05
C SER A 32 -6.47 -4.39 8.92
N LEU A 33 -7.79 -4.30 8.84
CA LEU A 33 -8.54 -4.96 7.77
C LEU A 33 -8.26 -4.31 6.42
N THR A 34 -8.21 -2.98 6.39
CA THR A 34 -7.91 -2.24 5.17
C THR A 34 -6.50 -2.53 4.70
N ILE A 35 -5.52 -2.54 5.63
CA ILE A 35 -4.14 -2.87 5.30
C ILE A 35 -4.03 -4.28 4.72
N THR A 36 -4.73 -5.24 5.31
CA THR A 36 -4.75 -6.62 4.81
C THR A 36 -5.28 -6.66 3.37
N GLY A 37 -6.35 -5.91 3.09
CA GLY A 37 -6.91 -5.81 1.74
C GLY A 37 -5.93 -5.18 0.76
N ILE A 38 -5.24 -4.13 1.19
CA ILE A 38 -4.24 -3.46 0.36
C ILE A 38 -3.09 -4.42 0.03
N ILE A 39 -2.62 -5.18 1.02
CA ILE A 39 -1.57 -6.17 0.81
C ILE A 39 -1.99 -7.17 -0.27
N ALA A 40 -3.22 -7.66 -0.19
CA ALA A 40 -3.74 -8.61 -1.18
C ALA A 40 -3.80 -7.98 -2.57
N LEU A 41 -4.25 -6.72 -2.67
CA LEU A 41 -4.34 -6.02 -3.95
C LEU A 41 -2.96 -5.83 -4.58
N LEU A 42 -1.98 -5.39 -3.80
CA LEU A 42 -0.62 -5.17 -4.30
C LEU A 42 0.02 -6.50 -4.71
N THR A 43 -0.20 -7.55 -3.94
CA THR A 43 0.31 -8.88 -4.26
C THR A 43 -0.23 -9.38 -5.60
N MET A 44 -1.52 -9.24 -5.81
CA MET A 44 -2.17 -9.71 -7.04
C MET A 44 -1.83 -8.84 -8.24
N GLU A 45 -1.84 -7.52 -8.05
CA GLU A 45 -1.63 -6.59 -9.16
C GLU A 45 -0.19 -6.62 -9.68
N PHE A 46 0.78 -6.73 -8.80
CA PHE A 46 2.19 -6.64 -9.15
C PHE A 46 2.92 -7.98 -9.14
N GLY A 47 2.24 -9.05 -8.78
CA GLY A 47 2.83 -10.38 -8.76
C GLY A 47 3.98 -10.52 -7.79
N ILE A 48 3.91 -9.84 -6.64
CA ILE A 48 4.94 -9.87 -5.62
C ILE A 48 4.45 -10.62 -4.38
N THR A 49 5.37 -10.92 -3.47
CA THR A 49 5.04 -11.44 -2.15
C THR A 49 5.54 -10.44 -1.13
N ILE A 50 4.67 -10.00 -0.24
CA ILE A 50 5.04 -9.06 0.82
C ILE A 50 5.30 -9.88 2.08
N PRO A 51 6.58 -10.05 2.48
CA PRO A 51 6.88 -10.86 3.66
C PRO A 51 6.45 -10.16 4.94
N TYR A 52 6.22 -10.94 5.98
CA TYR A 52 5.70 -10.44 7.26
C TYR A 52 6.52 -9.28 7.82
N GLU A 53 7.85 -9.34 7.73
CA GLU A 53 8.74 -8.31 8.26
C GLU A 53 8.62 -6.98 7.54
N GLU A 54 8.00 -6.95 6.36
CA GLU A 54 7.76 -5.70 5.62
C GLU A 54 6.40 -5.08 5.95
N ILE A 55 5.57 -5.78 6.72
CA ILE A 55 4.25 -5.27 7.09
C ILE A 55 4.42 -4.39 8.33
N ILE A 56 4.96 -3.20 8.10
CA ILE A 56 5.21 -2.19 9.15
C ILE A 56 4.56 -0.88 8.72
N GLU A 57 4.25 -0.05 9.70
CA GLU A 57 3.55 1.21 9.47
C GLU A 57 4.24 2.10 8.43
N ASP A 58 5.57 2.20 8.51
CA ASP A 58 6.33 3.05 7.60
C ASP A 58 6.13 2.70 6.13
N ASN A 59 5.88 1.43 5.82
CA ASN A 59 5.70 0.98 4.45
C ASN A 59 4.29 1.26 3.92
N PHE A 60 3.34 1.56 4.79
CA PHE A 60 1.94 1.76 4.40
C PHE A 60 1.39 3.13 4.76
N ASN A 61 2.23 4.03 5.29
CA ASN A 61 1.79 5.37 5.69
C ASN A 61 1.49 6.28 4.49
N SER A 62 2.01 5.97 3.32
CA SER A 62 1.74 6.78 2.14
C SER A 62 1.77 5.91 0.89
N VAL A 63 1.14 6.40 -0.17
CA VAL A 63 1.20 5.72 -1.47
C VAL A 63 2.63 5.70 -1.98
N GLY A 64 3.40 6.76 -1.72
CA GLY A 64 4.82 6.81 -2.08
C GLY A 64 5.62 5.70 -1.40
N ALA A 65 5.37 5.46 -0.11
CA ALA A 65 6.05 4.40 0.63
C ALA A 65 5.67 3.02 0.07
N MET A 66 4.40 2.82 -0.27
CA MET A 66 3.93 1.58 -0.89
C MET A 66 4.61 1.36 -2.24
N ALA A 67 4.78 2.41 -3.02
CA ALA A 67 5.44 2.33 -4.33
C ALA A 67 6.90 1.89 -4.18
N VAL A 68 7.61 2.44 -3.19
CA VAL A 68 8.99 2.05 -2.92
C VAL A 68 9.05 0.56 -2.52
N LEU A 69 8.12 0.13 -1.65
CA LEU A 69 8.04 -1.27 -1.23
C LEU A 69 7.81 -2.20 -2.42
N VAL A 70 6.85 -1.87 -3.27
CA VAL A 70 6.51 -2.70 -4.44
C VAL A 70 7.70 -2.79 -5.40
N GLU A 71 8.35 -1.67 -5.68
CA GLU A 71 9.51 -1.66 -6.57
C GLU A 71 10.64 -2.51 -6.02
N ARG A 72 10.92 -2.39 -4.73
CA ARG A 72 11.99 -3.16 -4.08
C ARG A 72 11.71 -4.66 -4.16
N LEU A 73 10.49 -5.06 -3.80
CA LEU A 73 10.11 -6.47 -3.81
C LEU A 73 10.05 -7.03 -5.23
N SER A 74 9.68 -6.22 -6.21
CA SER A 74 9.67 -6.65 -7.61
C SER A 74 11.08 -6.98 -8.10
N LYS A 75 12.08 -6.26 -7.62
CA LYS A 75 13.48 -6.48 -8.00
C LYS A 75 14.10 -7.69 -7.32
N GLU A 76 13.52 -8.11 -6.20
CA GLU A 76 14.03 -9.25 -5.42
C GLU A 76 13.49 -10.58 -5.92
N LYS A 77 12.64 -10.58 -6.91
CA LYS A 77 12.06 -11.80 -7.49
C LYS A 77 13.09 -12.65 -8.22
#